data_7c3796cdcd596d2623438a78eadd1cf7
#
_entry.id   7c3796cdcd596d2623438a78eadd1cf7
#
_cell.length_a   1.000
_cell.length_b   1.000
_cell.length_c   1.000
_cell.angle_alpha   90.00
_cell.angle_beta   90.00
_cell.angle_gamma   90.00
#
_symmetry.space_group_name_H-M   'P 1'
#
loop_
_entity.id
_entity.type
_entity.pdbx_description
1 polymer ?
#
loop_
_entity_poly.entity_id
_entity_poly.type
_entity_poly.pdbx_seq_one_letter_code
_entity_poly.pdbx_strand_id
1 'polypeptide(L)'
;MNTTIHHQLIHWDMASNKTKDKDLLKEEPLSIRVEGNPYSVMMRTPGDEIPLAAGFCLTEGIIDTPEDYTSIAFCDGEDTNVIAVTLKPSRRHKISEILDRRGFISQSSCGLCGKEIVKDLFQLIKPLEDDIRLDVNKALSCLETITRHQPLRSQTRAAHAAVLYTAKFDFIAAAEDVGRHNALDKVIGK
;
A
#
# COMPACT_ATOMS: atom_id res chain seq x y z
N MET A 1 -12.35 11.86 3.56
CA MET A 1 -12.28 11.71 2.08
C MET A 1 -13.31 10.68 1.64
N ASN A 2 -13.93 10.86 0.46
CA ASN A 2 -14.93 9.92 -0.04
C ASN A 2 -14.22 8.80 -0.83
N THR A 3 -14.27 7.57 -0.32
CA THR A 3 -13.62 6.38 -0.91
C THR A 3 -14.43 5.71 -2.02
N THR A 4 -15.68 6.14 -2.18
CA THR A 4 -16.59 5.58 -3.19
C THR A 4 -17.26 6.69 -3.99
N ILE A 5 -17.73 6.33 -5.16
CA ILE A 5 -18.54 7.20 -6.04
C ILE A 5 -19.82 6.47 -6.42
N HIS A 6 -20.95 7.18 -6.28
CA HIS A 6 -22.25 6.63 -6.66
C HIS A 6 -22.44 6.68 -8.18
N HIS A 7 -22.84 5.55 -8.77
CA HIS A 7 -23.06 5.42 -10.21
C HIS A 7 -24.29 4.57 -10.53
N GLN A 8 -25.00 4.99 -11.56
CA GLN A 8 -26.04 4.18 -12.16
C GLN A 8 -25.43 3.25 -13.21
N LEU A 9 -25.59 1.95 -13.03
CA LEU A 9 -25.02 0.91 -13.88
C LEU A 9 -26.13 0.10 -14.56
N ILE A 10 -25.85 -0.34 -15.77
CA ILE A 10 -26.69 -1.33 -16.46
C ILE A 10 -26.18 -2.72 -16.08
N HIS A 11 -26.97 -3.44 -15.33
CA HIS A 11 -26.71 -4.84 -15.03
C HIS A 11 -27.32 -5.72 -16.12
N TRP A 12 -26.46 -6.36 -16.87
CA TRP A 12 -26.85 -7.29 -17.92
C TRP A 12 -26.83 -8.72 -17.39
N ASP A 13 -27.94 -9.42 -17.50
CA ASP A 13 -27.98 -10.87 -17.39
C ASP A 13 -28.49 -11.45 -18.72
N MET A 14 -28.33 -12.75 -18.93
CA MET A 14 -28.64 -13.40 -20.21
C MET A 14 -30.10 -13.21 -20.69
N ALA A 15 -31.01 -12.78 -19.85
CA ALA A 15 -32.41 -12.63 -20.11
C ALA A 15 -32.90 -11.16 -20.16
N SER A 16 -32.21 -10.26 -19.47
CA SER A 16 -32.66 -8.86 -19.34
C SER A 16 -31.54 -7.93 -18.93
N ASN A 17 -31.74 -6.64 -19.20
CA ASN A 17 -30.89 -5.57 -18.61
C ASN A 17 -31.75 -4.79 -17.59
N LYS A 18 -31.12 -4.45 -16.46
CA LYS A 18 -31.74 -3.66 -15.40
C LYS A 18 -30.78 -2.58 -14.96
N THR A 19 -31.29 -1.38 -14.82
CA THR A 19 -30.54 -0.28 -14.22
C THR A 19 -30.49 -0.49 -12.71
N LYS A 20 -29.28 -0.37 -12.14
CA LYS A 20 -29.02 -0.47 -10.69
C LYS A 20 -28.11 0.65 -10.26
N ASP A 21 -28.44 1.28 -9.15
CA ASP A 21 -27.55 2.19 -8.48
C ASP A 21 -26.50 1.42 -7.67
N LYS A 22 -25.24 1.80 -7.80
CA LYS A 22 -24.10 1.14 -7.17
C LYS A 22 -23.06 2.15 -6.72
N ASP A 23 -22.46 1.86 -5.59
CA ASP A 23 -21.25 2.54 -5.17
C ASP A 23 -20.04 1.81 -5.76
N LEU A 24 -19.23 2.56 -6.51
CA LEU A 24 -17.99 2.10 -7.09
C LEU A 24 -16.83 2.56 -6.22
N LEU A 25 -15.81 1.72 -6.09
CA LEU A 25 -14.59 2.09 -5.40
C LEU A 25 -13.85 3.17 -6.19
N LYS A 26 -13.43 4.24 -5.52
CA LYS A 26 -12.59 5.26 -6.14
C LYS A 26 -11.17 4.77 -6.31
N GLU A 27 -10.57 5.15 -7.43
CA GLU A 27 -9.18 4.97 -7.76
C GLU A 27 -8.61 6.30 -8.24
N GLU A 28 -7.61 6.82 -7.52
CA GLU A 28 -6.97 8.09 -7.81
C GLU A 28 -5.45 7.95 -7.76
N PRO A 29 -4.68 8.70 -8.56
CA PRO A 29 -3.24 8.66 -8.50
C PRO A 29 -2.71 9.23 -7.18
N LEU A 30 -1.62 8.66 -6.68
CA LEU A 30 -0.81 9.21 -5.59
C LEU A 30 0.64 9.26 -6.03
N SER A 31 1.23 10.45 -5.99
CA SER A 31 2.65 10.67 -6.23
C SER A 31 3.39 10.66 -4.89
N ILE A 32 4.37 9.77 -4.75
CA ILE A 32 5.29 9.77 -3.61
C ILE A 32 6.60 10.42 -4.07
N ARG A 33 7.00 11.48 -3.37
CA ARG A 33 8.27 12.17 -3.57
C ARG A 33 9.19 11.87 -2.41
N VAL A 34 10.43 11.52 -2.71
CA VAL A 34 11.48 11.32 -1.70
C VAL A 34 12.55 12.38 -1.90
N GLU A 35 12.88 13.13 -0.87
CA GLU A 35 13.84 14.23 -0.90
C GLU A 35 13.55 15.25 -2.01
N GLY A 36 12.26 15.56 -2.21
CA GLY A 36 11.78 16.50 -3.23
C GLY A 36 11.68 15.95 -4.66
N ASN A 37 12.27 14.78 -4.93
CA ASN A 37 12.24 14.15 -6.26
C ASN A 37 11.05 13.19 -6.40
N PRO A 38 10.37 13.13 -7.55
CA PRO A 38 9.38 12.11 -7.84
C PRO A 38 10.01 10.72 -7.72
N TYR A 39 9.40 9.84 -6.92
CA TYR A 39 9.90 8.49 -6.71
C TYR A 39 8.98 7.44 -7.30
N SER A 40 7.68 7.55 -7.04
CA SER A 40 6.66 6.63 -7.54
C SER A 40 5.33 7.33 -7.76
N VAL A 41 4.55 6.82 -8.71
CA VAL A 41 3.13 7.16 -8.86
C VAL A 41 2.36 5.85 -8.86
N MET A 42 1.37 5.75 -7.99
CA MET A 42 0.52 4.58 -7.87
C MET A 42 -0.95 4.96 -7.89
N MET A 43 -1.79 4.08 -8.42
CA MET A 43 -3.24 4.21 -8.31
C MET A 43 -3.69 3.62 -6.98
N ARG A 44 -4.47 4.38 -6.20
CA ARG A 44 -4.92 3.97 -4.86
C ARG A 44 -6.37 4.34 -4.59
N THR A 45 -7.01 3.67 -3.67
CA THR A 45 -8.25 4.17 -3.06
C THR A 45 -7.91 5.30 -2.08
N PRO A 46 -8.57 6.48 -2.16
CA PRO A 46 -8.36 7.59 -1.24
C PRO A 46 -8.51 7.19 0.23
N GLY A 47 -7.70 7.80 1.09
CA GLY A 47 -7.61 7.53 2.52
C GLY A 47 -6.37 6.71 2.89
N ASP A 48 -5.86 6.94 4.09
CA ASP A 48 -4.63 6.33 4.63
C ASP A 48 -3.38 6.60 3.76
N GLU A 49 -3.28 7.78 3.10
CA GLU A 49 -2.18 8.11 2.20
C GLU A 49 -0.83 8.21 2.93
N ILE A 50 -0.81 8.79 4.14
CA ILE A 50 0.43 8.87 4.95
C ILE A 50 0.88 7.47 5.38
N PRO A 51 0.02 6.60 5.94
CA PRO A 51 0.36 5.20 6.15
C PRO A 51 0.80 4.48 4.87
N LEU A 52 0.11 4.70 3.73
CA LEU A 52 0.51 4.11 2.46
C LEU A 52 1.95 4.49 2.07
N ALA A 53 2.30 5.77 2.18
CA ALA A 53 3.65 6.24 1.87
C ALA A 53 4.70 5.70 2.84
N ALA A 54 4.38 5.59 4.13
CA ALA A 54 5.28 5.02 5.13
C ALA A 54 5.55 3.53 4.88
N GLY A 55 4.50 2.74 4.69
CA GLY A 55 4.60 1.32 4.39
C GLY A 55 5.33 1.07 3.07
N PHE A 56 5.00 1.82 2.02
CA PHE A 56 5.71 1.78 0.75
C PHE A 56 7.21 2.06 0.91
N CYS A 57 7.58 3.09 1.68
CA CYS A 57 9.00 3.40 1.92
C CYS A 57 9.72 2.28 2.66
N LEU A 58 9.05 1.57 3.58
CA LEU A 58 9.61 0.42 4.28
C LEU A 58 9.79 -0.77 3.33
N THR A 59 8.75 -1.13 2.58
CA THR A 59 8.78 -2.28 1.66
C THR A 59 9.75 -2.09 0.49
N GLU A 60 9.98 -0.84 0.08
CA GLU A 60 10.95 -0.46 -0.94
C GLU A 60 12.39 -0.28 -0.41
N GLY A 61 12.61 -0.44 0.91
CA GLY A 61 13.92 -0.28 1.55
C GLY A 61 14.41 1.17 1.60
N ILE A 62 13.52 2.15 1.41
CA ILE A 62 13.85 3.58 1.57
C ILE A 62 14.09 3.90 3.04
N ILE A 63 13.30 3.31 3.93
CA ILE A 63 13.47 3.36 5.38
C ILE A 63 13.56 1.94 5.93
N ASP A 64 14.23 1.75 7.07
CA ASP A 64 14.25 0.49 7.82
C ASP A 64 13.40 0.62 9.10
N THR A 65 13.28 1.84 9.63
CA THR A 65 12.55 2.14 10.87
C THR A 65 11.88 3.53 10.78
N PRO A 66 10.89 3.83 11.64
CA PRO A 66 10.29 5.17 11.71
C PRO A 66 11.30 6.30 12.03
N GLU A 67 12.42 5.96 12.64
CA GLU A 67 13.48 6.93 12.97
C GLU A 67 14.28 7.39 11.74
N ASP A 68 14.12 6.75 10.59
CA ASP A 68 14.88 7.07 9.37
C ASP A 68 14.32 8.28 8.60
N TYR A 69 13.12 8.72 8.89
CA TYR A 69 12.54 9.91 8.27
C TYR A 69 12.31 11.05 9.28
N THR A 70 12.27 12.26 8.76
CA THR A 70 11.93 13.47 9.52
C THR A 70 10.44 13.79 9.40
N SER A 71 9.90 13.60 8.19
CA SER A 71 8.47 13.85 7.93
C SER A 71 7.96 13.02 6.76
N ILE A 72 6.68 12.66 6.84
CA ILE A 72 5.85 12.17 5.73
C ILE A 72 4.59 13.01 5.77
N ALA A 73 4.37 13.84 4.75
CA ALA A 73 3.27 14.80 4.73
C ALA A 73 2.80 15.09 3.30
N PHE A 74 1.59 15.61 3.17
CA PHE A 74 1.14 16.17 1.90
C PHE A 74 1.99 17.39 1.50
N CYS A 75 2.30 17.51 0.19
CA CYS A 75 3.14 18.60 -0.30
C CYS A 75 2.46 19.96 -0.19
N ASP A 76 1.15 20.01 -0.52
CA ASP A 76 0.32 21.21 -0.43
C ASP A 76 -0.96 20.86 0.33
N GLY A 77 -1.40 21.75 1.21
CA GLY A 77 -2.52 21.47 2.12
C GLY A 77 -3.86 21.14 1.43
N GLU A 78 -3.99 21.39 0.13
CA GLU A 78 -5.18 21.09 -0.66
C GLU A 78 -4.99 19.87 -1.60
N ASP A 79 -3.76 19.56 -2.02
CA ASP A 79 -3.49 18.41 -2.91
C ASP A 79 -3.18 17.15 -2.11
N THR A 80 -4.18 16.29 -1.96
CA THR A 80 -4.06 15.00 -1.28
C THR A 80 -3.44 13.91 -2.16
N ASN A 81 -3.01 14.24 -3.39
CA ASN A 81 -2.45 13.29 -4.34
C ASN A 81 -0.91 13.32 -4.40
N VAL A 82 -0.26 14.16 -3.60
CA VAL A 82 1.20 14.26 -3.54
C VAL A 82 1.68 14.19 -2.10
N ILE A 83 2.47 13.18 -1.78
CA ILE A 83 3.13 13.03 -0.48
C ILE A 83 4.64 13.23 -0.65
N ALA A 84 5.21 14.05 0.23
CA ALA A 84 6.64 14.23 0.39
C ALA A 84 7.16 13.45 1.60
N VAL A 85 8.22 12.68 1.36
CA VAL A 85 8.99 11.96 2.37
C VAL A 85 10.34 12.65 2.50
N THR A 86 10.63 13.14 3.70
CA THR A 86 11.92 13.76 4.03
C THR A 86 12.67 12.83 4.97
N LEU A 87 13.82 12.37 4.52
CA LEU A 87 14.67 11.43 5.26
C LEU A 87 15.63 12.18 6.21
N LYS A 88 16.06 11.49 7.26
CA LYS A 88 17.18 11.98 8.06
C LYS A 88 18.48 11.94 7.24
N PRO A 89 19.43 12.86 7.47
CA PRO A 89 20.69 12.92 6.72
C PRO A 89 21.47 11.60 6.71
N SER A 90 21.50 10.90 7.85
CA SER A 90 22.16 9.58 7.97
C SER A 90 21.56 8.53 7.05
N ARG A 91 20.22 8.52 6.93
CA ARG A 91 19.53 7.57 6.05
C ARG A 91 19.72 7.93 4.58
N ARG A 92 19.59 9.21 4.23
CA ARG A 92 19.78 9.70 2.86
C ARG A 92 21.14 9.28 2.30
N HIS A 93 22.21 9.42 3.08
CA HIS A 93 23.55 9.00 2.66
C HIS A 93 23.63 7.49 2.41
N LYS A 94 23.01 6.68 3.28
CA LYS A 94 23.00 5.21 3.16
C LYS A 94 22.28 4.70 1.91
N ILE A 95 21.25 5.41 1.44
CA ILE A 95 20.41 4.98 0.30
C ILE A 95 20.62 5.81 -0.96
N SER A 96 21.64 6.68 -1.00
CA SER A 96 21.88 7.56 -2.15
C SER A 96 21.93 6.81 -3.48
N GLU A 97 22.62 5.67 -3.52
CA GLU A 97 22.67 4.81 -4.71
C GLU A 97 21.30 4.24 -5.12
N ILE A 98 20.41 3.95 -4.17
CA ILE A 98 19.04 3.47 -4.44
C ILE A 98 18.23 4.59 -5.07
N LEU A 99 18.35 5.81 -4.55
CA LEU A 99 17.63 6.98 -5.07
C LEU A 99 18.10 7.34 -6.49
N ASP A 100 19.42 7.28 -6.74
CA ASP A 100 19.99 7.61 -8.05
C ASP A 100 19.61 6.60 -9.13
N ARG A 101 19.55 5.31 -8.81
CA ARG A 101 19.23 4.23 -9.75
C ARG A 101 17.78 4.25 -10.23
N ARG A 102 16.82 4.69 -9.40
CA ARG A 102 15.38 4.59 -9.69
C ARG A 102 14.80 5.72 -10.54
N GLY A 103 15.53 6.79 -10.79
CA GLY A 103 15.09 7.84 -11.72
C GLY A 103 14.79 7.37 -13.15
N PHE A 104 15.06 6.11 -13.49
CA PHE A 104 14.91 5.52 -14.81
C PHE A 104 13.96 4.32 -14.90
N ILE A 105 13.32 3.91 -13.79
CA ILE A 105 12.49 2.70 -13.78
C ILE A 105 11.01 3.07 -13.77
N SER A 106 10.34 2.85 -14.90
CA SER A 106 8.88 2.86 -14.97
C SER A 106 8.32 1.65 -14.21
N GLN A 107 7.62 1.88 -13.12
CA GLN A 107 6.94 0.81 -12.38
C GLN A 107 5.66 0.43 -13.12
N SER A 108 5.65 -0.74 -13.73
CA SER A 108 4.39 -1.38 -14.16
C SER A 108 3.67 -1.95 -12.93
N SER A 109 2.34 -2.05 -12.99
CA SER A 109 1.46 -2.52 -11.90
C SER A 109 1.81 -3.91 -11.33
N CYS A 110 2.73 -4.65 -11.92
CA CYS A 110 3.25 -5.94 -11.42
C CYS A 110 4.62 -5.86 -10.74
N GLY A 111 5.20 -4.67 -10.59
CA GLY A 111 6.30 -4.36 -9.65
C GLY A 111 7.71 -4.83 -10.02
N LEU A 112 7.89 -5.75 -10.94
CA LEU A 112 9.21 -6.32 -11.23
C LEU A 112 9.43 -6.42 -12.74
N CYS A 113 10.03 -5.40 -13.34
CA CYS A 113 10.54 -5.45 -14.70
C CYS A 113 12.07 -5.26 -14.72
N GLY A 114 12.79 -6.35 -14.87
CA GLY A 114 14.23 -6.37 -15.17
C GLY A 114 15.05 -7.36 -14.36
N LYS A 115 15.89 -8.14 -15.04
CA LYS A 115 16.78 -9.14 -14.41
C LYS A 115 17.79 -8.54 -13.41
N GLU A 116 18.12 -7.26 -13.55
CA GLU A 116 19.05 -6.57 -12.63
C GLU A 116 18.39 -6.26 -11.29
N ILE A 117 17.11 -5.86 -11.29
CA ILE A 117 16.34 -5.57 -10.07
C ILE A 117 16.22 -6.81 -9.18
N VAL A 118 16.06 -7.99 -9.76
CA VAL A 118 15.95 -9.25 -9.00
C VAL A 118 17.26 -9.57 -8.27
N LYS A 119 18.42 -9.32 -8.89
CA LYS A 119 19.72 -9.52 -8.26
C LYS A 119 19.95 -8.55 -7.10
N ASP A 120 19.57 -7.28 -7.30
CA ASP A 120 19.70 -6.24 -6.26
C ASP A 120 18.75 -6.51 -5.08
N LEU A 121 17.57 -7.05 -5.33
CA LEU A 121 16.62 -7.43 -4.29
C LEU A 121 17.20 -8.52 -3.37
N PHE A 122 17.81 -9.56 -3.92
CA PHE A 122 18.46 -10.63 -3.13
C PHE A 122 19.65 -10.15 -2.30
N GLN A 123 20.28 -9.04 -2.68
CA GLN A 123 21.41 -8.48 -1.92
C GLN A 123 20.97 -7.59 -0.76
N LEU A 124 19.75 -7.02 -0.83
CA LEU A 124 19.23 -6.07 0.17
C LEU A 124 18.38 -6.74 1.26
N ILE A 125 17.76 -7.87 0.95
CA ILE A 125 16.90 -8.58 1.90
C ILE A 125 17.75 -9.56 2.71
N LYS A 126 17.90 -9.26 4.01
CA LYS A 126 18.50 -10.21 4.95
C LYS A 126 17.46 -11.26 5.34
N PRO A 127 17.87 -12.55 5.48
CA PRO A 127 17.00 -13.56 6.05
C PRO A 127 16.50 -13.12 7.43
N LEU A 128 15.24 -13.40 7.73
CA LEU A 128 14.72 -13.22 9.07
C LEU A 128 15.33 -14.30 9.97
N GLU A 129 16.03 -13.86 11.01
CA GLU A 129 16.49 -14.75 12.10
C GLU A 129 15.37 -14.83 13.14
N ASP A 130 14.36 -15.65 12.86
CA ASP A 130 13.21 -15.78 13.72
C ASP A 130 12.78 -17.27 13.82
N ASP A 131 12.65 -17.75 15.04
CA ASP A 131 12.19 -19.10 15.36
C ASP A 131 10.70 -19.15 15.73
N ILE A 132 9.93 -18.08 15.45
CA ILE A 132 8.50 -18.03 15.75
C ILE A 132 7.78 -19.17 15.04
N ARG A 133 7.09 -19.98 15.82
CA ARG A 133 6.18 -21.00 15.32
C ARG A 133 4.75 -20.58 15.57
N LEU A 134 3.99 -20.48 14.48
CA LEU A 134 2.59 -20.08 14.53
C LEU A 134 1.69 -21.33 14.50
N ASP A 135 0.62 -21.29 15.31
CA ASP A 135 -0.46 -22.26 15.22
C ASP A 135 -1.26 -22.01 13.93
N VAL A 136 -1.25 -22.99 13.04
CA VAL A 136 -1.93 -22.90 11.75
C VAL A 136 -3.45 -22.74 11.88
N ASN A 137 -4.07 -23.35 12.88
CA ASN A 137 -5.52 -23.26 13.09
C ASN A 137 -5.90 -21.83 13.53
N LYS A 138 -5.09 -21.21 14.39
CA LYS A 138 -5.27 -19.82 14.77
C LYS A 138 -5.04 -18.87 13.57
N ALA A 139 -4.03 -19.12 12.75
CA ALA A 139 -3.79 -18.35 11.54
C ALA A 139 -4.99 -18.45 10.57
N LEU A 140 -5.54 -19.63 10.38
CA LEU A 140 -6.76 -19.83 9.57
C LEU A 140 -7.99 -19.12 10.16
N SER A 141 -8.14 -19.13 11.49
CA SER A 141 -9.25 -18.40 12.14
C SER A 141 -9.17 -16.88 11.94
N CYS A 142 -7.98 -16.32 11.75
CA CYS A 142 -7.83 -14.91 11.36
C CYS A 142 -8.46 -14.62 9.99
N LEU A 143 -8.37 -15.55 9.03
CA LEU A 143 -9.02 -15.39 7.73
C LEU A 143 -10.55 -15.35 7.83
N GLU A 144 -11.14 -16.10 8.74
CA GLU A 144 -12.59 -16.09 8.98
C GLU A 144 -13.06 -14.72 9.50
N THR A 145 -12.21 -14.02 10.24
CA THR A 145 -12.52 -12.72 10.82
C THR A 145 -12.22 -11.54 9.91
N ILE A 146 -11.46 -11.73 8.82
CA ILE A 146 -11.03 -10.64 7.94
C ILE A 146 -12.20 -9.84 7.35
N THR A 147 -13.34 -10.48 7.11
CA THR A 147 -14.55 -9.83 6.59
C THR A 147 -15.07 -8.70 7.47
N ARG A 148 -14.78 -8.75 8.78
CA ARG A 148 -15.15 -7.69 9.75
C ARG A 148 -14.36 -6.39 9.51
N HIS A 149 -13.24 -6.49 8.82
CA HIS A 149 -12.32 -5.40 8.52
C HIS A 149 -12.39 -4.98 7.04
N GLN A 150 -13.47 -5.36 6.33
CA GLN A 150 -13.65 -5.12 4.90
C GLN A 150 -14.93 -4.32 4.57
N PRO A 151 -15.15 -3.13 5.15
CA PRO A 151 -16.34 -2.33 4.84
C PRO A 151 -16.42 -1.92 3.37
N LEU A 152 -15.30 -1.50 2.74
CA LEU A 152 -15.29 -1.12 1.32
C LEU A 152 -15.56 -2.30 0.41
N ARG A 153 -14.98 -3.46 0.70
CA ARG A 153 -15.27 -4.68 -0.05
C ARG A 153 -16.73 -5.10 0.11
N SER A 154 -17.30 -4.98 1.29
CA SER A 154 -18.71 -5.30 1.54
C SER A 154 -19.64 -4.40 0.72
N GLN A 155 -19.31 -3.12 0.58
CA GLN A 155 -20.07 -2.13 -0.17
C GLN A 155 -19.89 -2.27 -1.69
N THR A 156 -18.64 -2.38 -2.15
CA THR A 156 -18.30 -2.27 -3.57
C THR A 156 -17.95 -3.60 -4.25
N ARG A 157 -17.53 -4.60 -3.48
CA ARG A 157 -16.94 -5.87 -3.91
C ARG A 157 -15.65 -5.72 -4.74
N ALA A 158 -15.02 -4.55 -4.71
CA ALA A 158 -13.86 -4.20 -5.54
C ALA A 158 -12.57 -3.97 -4.75
N ALA A 159 -12.62 -3.88 -3.40
CA ALA A 159 -11.45 -3.65 -2.57
C ALA A 159 -10.74 -4.95 -2.18
N HIS A 160 -9.41 -4.88 -2.12
CA HIS A 160 -8.57 -5.82 -1.40
C HIS A 160 -8.39 -5.35 0.04
N ALA A 161 -8.05 -6.27 0.94
CA ALA A 161 -7.76 -5.93 2.33
C ALA A 161 -6.49 -6.62 2.80
N ALA A 162 -5.79 -5.96 3.71
CA ALA A 162 -4.72 -6.53 4.52
C ALA A 162 -5.04 -6.31 6.00
N VAL A 163 -4.68 -7.29 6.84
CA VAL A 163 -4.86 -7.22 8.29
C VAL A 163 -3.57 -7.68 8.95
N LEU A 164 -3.11 -6.91 9.92
CA LEU A 164 -1.90 -7.19 10.69
C LEU A 164 -2.28 -7.71 12.08
N TYR A 165 -1.63 -8.79 12.48
CA TYR A 165 -1.77 -9.40 13.79
C TYR A 165 -0.41 -9.54 14.46
N THR A 166 -0.39 -9.59 15.79
CA THR A 166 0.79 -10.01 16.54
C THR A 166 1.06 -11.51 16.34
N ALA A 167 2.23 -12.00 16.74
CA ALA A 167 2.53 -13.44 16.79
C ALA A 167 1.59 -14.24 17.74
N LYS A 168 0.84 -13.55 18.62
CA LYS A 168 -0.20 -14.13 19.49
C LYS A 168 -1.58 -14.09 18.86
N PHE A 169 -1.68 -13.58 17.61
CA PHE A 169 -2.93 -13.37 16.87
C PHE A 169 -3.83 -12.25 17.41
N ASP A 170 -3.26 -11.31 18.18
CA ASP A 170 -3.98 -10.09 18.54
C ASP A 170 -4.02 -9.13 17.35
N PHE A 171 -5.18 -8.56 17.07
CA PHE A 171 -5.37 -7.59 16.00
C PHE A 171 -4.54 -6.33 16.26
N ILE A 172 -3.83 -5.85 15.23
CA ILE A 172 -3.07 -4.60 15.25
C ILE A 172 -3.75 -3.55 14.37
N ALA A 173 -3.88 -3.82 13.08
CA ALA A 173 -4.40 -2.87 12.10
C ALA A 173 -5.04 -3.59 10.90
N ALA A 174 -5.91 -2.86 10.20
CA ALA A 174 -6.45 -3.28 8.91
C ALA A 174 -6.50 -2.10 7.95
N ALA A 175 -6.42 -2.40 6.66
CA ALA A 175 -6.58 -1.42 5.59
C ALA A 175 -7.19 -2.07 4.36
N GLU A 176 -7.93 -1.26 3.58
CA GLU A 176 -8.48 -1.65 2.29
C GLU A 176 -8.00 -0.71 1.19
N ASP A 177 -7.82 -1.27 0.00
CA ASP A 177 -7.45 -0.52 -1.21
C ASP A 177 -7.90 -1.28 -2.46
N VAL A 178 -8.01 -0.58 -3.60
CA VAL A 178 -8.20 -1.20 -4.91
C VAL A 178 -7.01 -2.10 -5.28
N GLY A 179 -5.81 -1.75 -4.82
CA GLY A 179 -4.56 -2.49 -5.02
C GLY A 179 -4.19 -3.35 -3.80
N ARG A 180 -3.97 -4.65 -4.01
CA ARG A 180 -3.56 -5.55 -2.90
C ARG A 180 -2.24 -5.13 -2.24
N HIS A 181 -1.27 -4.63 -3.00
CA HIS A 181 0.00 -4.12 -2.47
C HIS A 181 -0.21 -2.85 -1.64
N ASN A 182 -1.05 -1.93 -2.13
CA ASN A 182 -1.38 -0.73 -1.38
C ASN A 182 -2.08 -1.04 -0.05
N ALA A 183 -3.01 -2.03 -0.04
CA ALA A 183 -3.65 -2.47 1.19
C ALA A 183 -2.62 -2.99 2.21
N LEU A 184 -1.59 -3.73 1.74
CA LEU A 184 -0.50 -4.20 2.57
C LEU A 184 0.35 -3.04 3.08
N ASP A 185 0.78 -2.13 2.20
CA ASP A 185 1.57 -0.97 2.59
C ASP A 185 0.80 -0.06 3.56
N LYS A 186 -0.50 0.17 3.33
CA LYS A 186 -1.34 0.93 4.26
C LYS A 186 -1.33 0.31 5.67
N VAL A 187 -1.45 -1.01 5.79
CA VAL A 187 -1.49 -1.67 7.10
C VAL A 187 -0.13 -1.69 7.79
N ILE A 188 0.96 -1.80 7.01
CA ILE A 188 2.33 -1.75 7.53
C ILE A 188 2.66 -0.36 8.07
N GLY A 189 2.19 0.69 7.40
CA GLY A 189 2.47 2.07 7.80
C GLY A 189 1.59 2.61 8.92
N LYS A 190 0.58 1.84 9.39
CA LYS A 190 -0.27 2.20 10.55
C LYS A 190 0.40 1.90 11.86
#